data_1b094b97d42d6ea379b7d64b0dc33f0e
#
_entry.id   1b094b97d42d6ea379b7d64b0dc33f0e
#
_cell.length_a   1.000
_cell.length_b   1.000
_cell.length_c   1.000
_cell.angle_alpha   90.00
_cell.angle_beta   90.00
_cell.angle_gamma   90.00
#
_symmetry.space_group_name_H-M   'P 1'
#
loop_
_entity.id
_entity.type
_entity.pdbx_description
1 polymer ?
#
loop_
_entity_poly.entity_id
_entity_poly.type
_entity_poly.pdbx_seq_one_letter_code
_entity_poly.pdbx_strand_id
1 'polypeptide(L)'
;MSKFGRLAKAAKYSVGATVAGVAVAAGALAAAPAASAAAPAHQSNLDGWIKQSLAVLHSHGIPGSYQGIYRNVLRESSGNPAAINLWDSNAAIGTPSKGLLQVIDPTFNAYHVQGTSWNIYDPVANITAACNYAAHRYGSIDNVNSAY
;
A
#
# COMPACT_ATOMS: atom_id res chain seq x y z
N MET A 1 9.16 -2.53 -20.16
CA MET A 1 7.79 -2.40 -19.65
C MET A 1 7.84 -2.00 -18.19
N SER A 2 7.13 -1.00 -17.86
CA SER A 2 7.09 -0.50 -16.49
C SER A 2 6.39 -1.49 -15.57
N LYS A 3 7.05 -1.88 -14.51
CA LYS A 3 6.46 -2.79 -13.51
C LYS A 3 5.36 -2.10 -12.68
N PHE A 4 5.35 -0.79 -12.66
CA PHE A 4 4.28 -0.03 -12.00
C PHE A 4 2.98 -0.02 -12.80
N GLY A 5 3.06 -0.14 -14.09
CA GLY A 5 1.86 -0.08 -14.92
C GLY A 5 0.85 -1.20 -14.72
N ARG A 6 1.22 -2.22 -13.98
CA ARG A 6 0.32 -3.36 -13.73
C ARG A 6 -0.32 -3.35 -12.36
N LEU A 7 0.01 -2.38 -11.55
CA LEU A 7 -0.42 -2.34 -10.16
C LEU A 7 -1.88 -1.97 -9.98
N ALA A 8 -2.44 -1.30 -10.95
CA ALA A 8 -3.77 -0.73 -10.84
C ALA A 8 -4.91 -1.74 -10.79
N LYS A 9 -4.68 -2.95 -11.22
CA LYS A 9 -5.74 -3.96 -11.24
C LYS A 9 -6.01 -4.59 -9.89
N ALA A 10 -5.12 -4.41 -8.95
CA ALA A 10 -5.24 -5.04 -7.64
C ALA A 10 -6.30 -4.40 -6.74
N ALA A 11 -6.58 -3.14 -6.94
CA ALA A 11 -7.48 -2.40 -6.06
C ALA A 11 -8.92 -2.92 -6.03
N LYS A 12 -9.30 -3.68 -7.01
CA LYS A 12 -10.68 -4.14 -7.15
C LYS A 12 -11.05 -5.32 -6.26
N TYR A 13 -10.09 -5.91 -5.60
CA TYR A 13 -10.31 -7.22 -4.97
C TYR A 13 -10.13 -7.27 -3.46
N SER A 14 -9.80 -6.17 -2.85
CA SER A 14 -9.59 -6.13 -1.41
C SER A 14 -10.88 -6.10 -0.58
N VAL A 15 -12.01 -6.09 -1.24
CA VAL A 15 -13.28 -5.78 -0.57
C VAL A 15 -13.91 -7.00 0.10
N GLY A 16 -13.51 -8.17 -0.28
CA GLY A 16 -14.24 -9.37 0.13
C GLY A 16 -14.04 -9.80 1.59
N ALA A 17 -13.03 -9.33 2.20
CA ALA A 17 -12.64 -9.88 3.51
C ALA A 17 -13.40 -9.30 4.69
N THR A 18 -14.05 -8.21 4.51
CA THR A 18 -14.66 -7.49 5.62
C THR A 18 -16.00 -8.02 6.05
N VAL A 19 -16.59 -8.81 5.21
CA VAL A 19 -17.97 -9.23 5.46
C VAL A 19 -18.09 -10.27 6.54
N ALA A 20 -17.07 -11.05 6.73
CA ALA A 20 -17.10 -12.09 7.73
C ALA A 20 -17.28 -11.58 9.16
N GLY A 21 -16.84 -10.39 9.41
CA GLY A 21 -16.98 -9.80 10.72
C GLY A 21 -18.40 -9.52 11.14
N VAL A 22 -19.27 -9.53 10.20
CA VAL A 22 -20.67 -9.21 10.45
C VAL A 22 -21.40 -10.31 11.18
N ALA A 23 -20.92 -11.50 11.07
CA ALA A 23 -21.52 -12.64 11.77
C ALA A 23 -21.64 -12.41 13.27
N VAL A 24 -20.92 -11.48 13.75
CA VAL A 24 -20.91 -11.13 15.15
C VAL A 24 -22.16 -10.38 15.60
N ALA A 25 -23.06 -10.23 14.74
CA ALA A 25 -24.34 -9.64 15.10
C ALA A 25 -24.95 -10.24 16.39
N ALA A 26 -24.59 -11.44 16.69
CA ALA A 26 -25.05 -12.07 17.90
C ALA A 26 -24.56 -11.38 19.18
N GLY A 27 -23.36 -10.89 19.15
CA GLY A 27 -22.85 -10.12 20.26
C GLY A 27 -23.28 -8.69 20.24
N ALA A 28 -24.13 -8.48 19.40
CA ALA A 28 -24.74 -7.33 18.89
C ALA A 28 -24.40 -5.99 19.54
N LEU A 29 -24.75 -5.82 20.73
CA LEU A 29 -24.79 -4.51 21.36
C LEU A 29 -23.41 -3.88 21.55
N ALA A 30 -22.44 -4.71 21.87
CA ALA A 30 -21.09 -4.22 22.11
C ALA A 30 -20.23 -4.21 20.86
N ALA A 31 -20.56 -5.03 19.88
CA ALA A 31 -19.74 -5.19 18.69
C ALA A 31 -19.94 -4.08 17.65
N ALA A 32 -21.13 -3.51 17.60
CA ALA A 32 -21.42 -2.48 16.59
C ALA A 32 -20.50 -1.25 16.66
N PRO A 33 -20.21 -0.68 17.83
CA PRO A 33 -19.27 0.42 17.93
C PRO A 33 -17.86 0.05 17.50
N ALA A 34 -17.43 -1.16 17.84
CA ALA A 34 -16.10 -1.63 17.45
C ALA A 34 -15.96 -1.81 15.94
N ALA A 35 -16.97 -2.34 15.30
CA ALA A 35 -16.95 -2.49 13.84
C ALA A 35 -16.94 -1.13 13.13
N SER A 36 -17.65 -0.15 13.64
CA SER A 36 -17.66 1.19 13.10
C SER A 36 -16.33 1.92 13.26
N ALA A 37 -15.60 1.62 14.33
CA ALA A 37 -14.31 2.22 14.60
C ALA A 37 -13.18 1.66 13.73
N ALA A 38 -13.32 0.47 13.18
CA ALA A 38 -12.28 -0.18 12.41
C ALA A 38 -11.90 0.60 11.14
N ALA A 39 -12.87 1.07 10.38
CA ALA A 39 -12.61 1.82 9.15
C ALA A 39 -11.94 3.19 9.41
N PRO A 40 -12.40 4.00 10.35
CA PRO A 40 -11.70 5.22 10.73
C PRO A 40 -10.28 4.98 11.23
N ALA A 41 -10.06 3.90 11.97
CA ALA A 41 -8.74 3.55 12.47
C ALA A 41 -7.75 3.29 11.32
N HIS A 42 -8.18 2.63 10.25
CA HIS A 42 -7.32 2.41 9.09
C HIS A 42 -6.96 3.71 8.39
N GLN A 43 -7.89 4.64 8.26
CA GLN A 43 -7.62 5.94 7.68
C GLN A 43 -6.68 6.78 8.54
N SER A 44 -6.88 6.77 9.85
CA SER A 44 -5.98 7.44 10.79
C SER A 44 -4.57 6.87 10.74
N ASN A 45 -4.46 5.54 10.64
CA ASN A 45 -3.17 4.86 10.51
C ASN A 45 -2.49 5.20 9.17
N LEU A 46 -3.24 5.29 8.09
CA LEU A 46 -2.70 5.64 6.78
C LEU A 46 -2.07 7.04 6.81
N ASP A 47 -2.71 8.01 7.42
CA ASP A 47 -2.15 9.34 7.59
C ASP A 47 -0.81 9.29 8.34
N GLY A 48 -0.76 8.56 9.44
CA GLY A 48 0.45 8.36 10.22
C GLY A 48 1.55 7.66 9.42
N TRP A 49 1.22 6.61 8.71
CA TRP A 49 2.18 5.88 7.87
C TRP A 49 2.76 6.74 6.75
N ILE A 50 1.92 7.55 6.10
CA ILE A 50 2.40 8.46 5.05
C ILE A 50 3.32 9.52 5.65
N LYS A 51 2.98 10.11 6.78
CA LYS A 51 3.82 11.12 7.45
C LYS A 51 5.17 10.54 7.87
N GLN A 52 5.18 9.35 8.45
CA GLN A 52 6.42 8.65 8.79
C GLN A 52 7.25 8.35 7.54
N SER A 53 6.60 7.89 6.49
CA SER A 53 7.27 7.61 5.21
C SER A 53 7.90 8.87 4.62
N LEU A 54 7.20 10.00 4.66
CA LEU A 54 7.74 11.27 4.19
C LEU A 54 8.98 11.70 4.97
N ALA A 55 9.00 11.51 6.28
CA ALA A 55 10.18 11.81 7.09
C ALA A 55 11.39 10.97 6.65
N VAL A 56 11.19 9.68 6.41
CA VAL A 56 12.24 8.80 5.89
C VAL A 56 12.69 9.22 4.48
N LEU A 57 11.73 9.48 3.60
CA LEU A 57 12.03 9.91 2.22
C LEU A 57 12.84 11.19 2.20
N HIS A 58 12.46 12.17 3.00
CA HIS A 58 13.18 13.44 3.09
C HIS A 58 14.62 13.24 3.57
N SER A 59 14.83 12.39 4.57
CA SER A 59 16.17 12.12 5.09
C SER A 59 17.09 11.43 4.06
N HIS A 60 16.52 10.78 3.07
CA HIS A 60 17.26 10.10 1.99
C HIS A 60 17.25 10.87 0.66
N GLY A 61 16.67 12.05 0.62
CA GLY A 61 16.57 12.85 -0.60
C GLY A 61 15.67 12.24 -1.69
N ILE A 62 14.71 11.42 -1.30
CA ILE A 62 13.79 10.77 -2.22
C ILE A 62 12.55 11.66 -2.36
N PRO A 63 12.16 12.07 -3.59
CA PRO A 63 11.02 12.95 -3.79
C PRO A 63 9.69 12.24 -3.60
N GLY A 64 8.69 13.00 -3.20
CA GLY A 64 7.33 12.54 -3.05
C GLY A 64 6.54 13.48 -2.14
N SER A 65 5.26 13.61 -2.41
CA SER A 65 4.34 14.39 -1.59
C SER A 65 3.32 13.50 -0.89
N TYR A 66 2.71 14.03 0.17
CA TYR A 66 1.60 13.37 0.86
C TYR A 66 0.49 12.99 -0.13
N GLN A 67 0.08 13.94 -0.96
CA GLN A 67 -1.01 13.73 -1.91
C GLN A 67 -0.66 12.69 -2.97
N GLY A 68 0.57 12.70 -3.45
CA GLY A 68 1.04 11.70 -4.40
C GLY A 68 1.00 10.29 -3.82
N ILE A 69 1.48 10.12 -2.60
CA ILE A 69 1.44 8.84 -1.91
C ILE A 69 0.00 8.42 -1.64
N TYR A 70 -0.79 9.30 -1.06
CA TYR A 70 -2.17 9.02 -0.67
C TYR A 70 -3.03 8.53 -1.84
N ARG A 71 -3.03 9.26 -2.96
CA ARG A 71 -3.84 8.86 -4.12
C ARG A 71 -3.37 7.52 -4.72
N ASN A 72 -2.07 7.27 -4.72
CA ASN A 72 -1.55 6.00 -5.22
C ASN A 72 -1.94 4.84 -4.29
N VAL A 73 -1.83 5.02 -2.99
CA VAL A 73 -2.26 4.02 -2.00
C VAL A 73 -3.74 3.69 -2.16
N LEU A 74 -4.59 4.69 -2.28
CA LEU A 74 -6.03 4.45 -2.47
C LEU A 74 -6.30 3.67 -3.74
N ARG A 75 -5.63 4.01 -4.83
CA ARG A 75 -5.79 3.31 -6.10
C ARG A 75 -5.29 1.88 -6.06
N GLU A 76 -4.15 1.64 -5.41
CA GLU A 76 -3.49 0.33 -5.43
C GLU A 76 -4.09 -0.67 -4.43
N SER A 77 -4.43 -0.23 -3.23
CA SER A 77 -4.82 -1.12 -2.14
C SER A 77 -6.03 -0.66 -1.35
N SER A 78 -6.60 0.49 -1.68
CA SER A 78 -7.64 1.15 -0.87
C SER A 78 -7.21 1.37 0.58
N GLY A 79 -5.91 1.51 0.81
CA GLY A 79 -5.35 1.70 2.15
C GLY A 79 -5.16 0.43 2.95
N ASN A 80 -5.24 -0.75 2.33
CA ASN A 80 -5.05 -2.02 3.01
C ASN A 80 -3.58 -2.46 2.98
N PRO A 81 -2.88 -2.47 4.12
CA PRO A 81 -1.48 -2.87 4.17
C PRO A 81 -1.25 -4.36 3.91
N ALA A 82 -2.28 -5.19 4.05
CA ALA A 82 -2.20 -6.62 3.82
C ALA A 82 -2.63 -7.03 2.39
N ALA A 83 -2.88 -6.07 1.51
CA ALA A 83 -3.33 -6.36 0.15
C ALA A 83 -2.29 -7.18 -0.63
N ILE A 84 -2.79 -8.18 -1.35
CA ILE A 84 -1.97 -9.02 -2.22
C ILE A 84 -2.74 -9.29 -3.51
N ASN A 85 -2.07 -9.18 -4.66
CA ASN A 85 -2.64 -9.50 -5.96
C ASN A 85 -2.16 -10.87 -6.42
N LEU A 86 -3.08 -11.83 -6.49
CA LEU A 86 -2.80 -13.21 -6.89
C LEU A 86 -3.24 -13.51 -8.33
N TRP A 87 -3.65 -12.51 -9.10
CA TRP A 87 -4.27 -12.72 -10.42
C TRP A 87 -3.49 -12.21 -11.62
N ASP A 88 -2.53 -11.33 -11.42
CA ASP A 88 -1.77 -10.76 -12.54
C ASP A 88 -0.60 -11.66 -12.97
N SER A 89 0.12 -11.22 -14.00
CA SER A 89 1.27 -11.94 -14.51
C SER A 89 2.42 -12.05 -13.51
N ASN A 90 2.55 -11.11 -12.59
CA ASN A 90 3.56 -11.19 -11.53
C ASN A 90 3.23 -12.32 -10.55
N ALA A 91 1.96 -12.46 -10.19
CA ALA A 91 1.51 -13.57 -9.35
C ALA A 91 1.76 -14.93 -10.03
N ALA A 92 1.51 -15.00 -11.34
CA ALA A 92 1.69 -16.23 -12.11
C ALA A 92 3.15 -16.73 -12.10
N ILE A 93 4.12 -15.83 -11.99
CA ILE A 93 5.55 -16.19 -11.93
C ILE A 93 6.08 -16.21 -10.49
N GLY A 94 5.23 -16.21 -9.49
CA GLY A 94 5.62 -16.31 -8.09
C GLY A 94 6.03 -15.01 -7.41
N THR A 95 5.74 -13.87 -8.02
CA THR A 95 6.06 -12.54 -7.44
C THR A 95 4.81 -11.65 -7.38
N PRO A 96 3.82 -12.00 -6.55
CA PRO A 96 2.61 -11.18 -6.43
C PRO A 96 2.92 -9.80 -5.89
N SER A 97 2.11 -8.82 -6.28
CA SER A 97 2.17 -7.47 -5.73
C SER A 97 1.58 -7.42 -4.32
N LYS A 98 2.26 -6.76 -3.40
CA LYS A 98 1.95 -6.78 -1.97
C LYS A 98 1.92 -5.39 -1.37
N GLY A 99 1.08 -5.22 -0.36
CA GLY A 99 1.05 -4.08 0.53
C GLY A 99 0.38 -2.83 -0.04
N LEU A 100 0.56 -1.73 0.64
CA LEU A 100 -0.12 -0.47 0.35
C LEU A 100 0.07 0.02 -1.09
N LEU A 101 1.27 -0.06 -1.61
CA LEU A 101 1.60 0.37 -2.97
C LEU A 101 1.88 -0.79 -3.93
N GLN A 102 1.46 -2.00 -3.55
CA GLN A 102 1.48 -3.16 -4.43
C GLN A 102 2.85 -3.41 -5.06
N VAL A 103 3.87 -3.54 -4.22
CA VAL A 103 5.25 -3.78 -4.62
C VAL A 103 5.51 -5.28 -4.73
N ILE A 104 6.28 -5.71 -5.72
CA ILE A 104 6.74 -7.10 -5.83
C ILE A 104 8.06 -7.29 -5.08
N ASP A 105 8.32 -8.51 -4.63
CA ASP A 105 9.51 -8.80 -3.82
C ASP A 105 10.84 -8.35 -4.47
N PRO A 106 11.09 -8.60 -5.76
CA PRO A 106 12.35 -8.13 -6.36
C PRO A 106 12.50 -6.62 -6.35
N THR A 107 11.42 -5.88 -6.54
CA THR A 107 11.45 -4.42 -6.49
C THR A 107 11.66 -3.92 -5.06
N PHE A 108 10.99 -4.54 -4.11
CA PHE A 108 11.17 -4.21 -2.70
C PHE A 108 12.62 -4.40 -2.26
N ASN A 109 13.21 -5.53 -2.60
CA ASN A 109 14.59 -5.82 -2.25
C ASN A 109 15.59 -4.85 -2.89
N ALA A 110 15.36 -4.49 -4.15
CA ALA A 110 16.24 -3.58 -4.89
C ALA A 110 16.13 -2.12 -4.44
N TYR A 111 14.96 -1.70 -3.97
CA TYR A 111 14.69 -0.29 -3.64
C TYR A 111 14.38 -0.07 -2.17
N HIS A 112 14.63 -1.06 -1.34
CA HIS A 112 14.46 -0.93 0.11
C HIS A 112 15.24 0.28 0.63
N VAL A 113 14.61 1.07 1.50
CA VAL A 113 15.23 2.26 2.08
C VAL A 113 15.79 1.92 3.45
N GLN A 114 17.05 2.25 3.66
CA GLN A 114 17.75 1.98 4.92
C GLN A 114 17.01 2.63 6.10
N GLY A 115 16.91 1.90 7.19
CA GLY A 115 16.20 2.35 8.39
C GLY A 115 14.72 1.94 8.43
N THR A 116 14.22 1.28 7.40
CA THR A 116 12.87 0.73 7.39
C THR A 116 12.89 -0.80 7.58
N SER A 117 11.73 -1.37 7.91
CA SER A 117 11.57 -2.81 8.05
C SER A 117 11.85 -3.56 6.75
N TRP A 118 12.36 -4.78 6.84
CA TRP A 118 12.48 -5.68 5.70
C TRP A 118 11.21 -6.49 5.41
N ASN A 119 10.14 -6.21 6.12
CA ASN A 119 8.83 -6.80 5.84
C ASN A 119 8.12 -5.96 4.77
N ILE A 120 7.87 -6.56 3.61
CA ILE A 120 7.19 -5.88 2.48
C ILE A 120 5.79 -5.38 2.83
N TYR A 121 5.15 -5.99 3.82
CA TYR A 121 3.82 -5.57 4.29
C TYR A 121 3.89 -4.45 5.34
N ASP A 122 5.06 -4.11 5.85
CA ASP A 122 5.19 -2.96 6.74
C ASP A 122 4.82 -1.69 5.97
N PRO A 123 3.89 -0.89 6.49
CA PRO A 123 3.39 0.28 5.76
C PRO A 123 4.47 1.26 5.34
N VAL A 124 5.36 1.61 6.24
CA VAL A 124 6.43 2.58 5.96
C VAL A 124 7.47 1.99 5.00
N ALA A 125 7.86 0.74 5.20
CA ALA A 125 8.79 0.06 4.31
C ALA A 125 8.23 -0.08 2.89
N ASN A 126 6.96 -0.42 2.77
CA ASN A 126 6.29 -0.56 1.47
C ASN A 126 6.22 0.77 0.73
N ILE A 127 5.74 1.81 1.41
CA ILE A 127 5.63 3.16 0.82
C ILE A 127 6.99 3.69 0.40
N THR A 128 7.99 3.61 1.27
CA THR A 128 9.31 4.19 0.99
C THR A 128 10.01 3.45 -0.14
N ALA A 129 9.94 2.13 -0.20
CA ALA A 129 10.50 1.36 -1.30
C ALA A 129 9.82 1.69 -2.63
N ALA A 130 8.51 1.82 -2.64
CA ALA A 130 7.76 2.20 -3.82
C ALA A 130 8.12 3.62 -4.30
N CYS A 131 8.24 4.56 -3.38
CA CYS A 131 8.65 5.94 -3.72
C CYS A 131 10.08 5.99 -4.24
N ASN A 132 10.98 5.20 -3.67
CA ASN A 132 12.36 5.10 -4.15
C ASN A 132 12.41 4.55 -5.57
N TYR A 133 11.66 3.48 -5.83
CA TYR A 133 11.53 2.94 -7.18
C TYR A 133 10.94 3.98 -8.14
N ALA A 134 9.87 4.67 -7.74
CA ALA A 134 9.23 5.69 -8.56
C ALA A 134 10.17 6.87 -8.86
N ALA A 135 11.01 7.25 -7.91
CA ALA A 135 12.01 8.29 -8.12
C ALA A 135 12.99 7.91 -9.22
N HIS A 136 13.47 6.67 -9.23
CA HIS A 136 14.40 6.18 -10.25
C HIS A 136 13.74 5.99 -11.61
N ARG A 137 12.47 5.62 -11.64
CA ARG A 137 11.77 5.25 -12.87
C ARG A 137 11.00 6.39 -13.50
N TYR A 138 10.41 7.27 -12.68
CA TYR A 138 9.48 8.33 -13.11
C TYR A 138 9.86 9.70 -12.57
N GLY A 139 10.93 9.82 -11.83
CA GLY A 139 11.35 11.04 -11.18
C GLY A 139 10.71 11.29 -9.83
N SER A 140 9.50 10.82 -9.60
CA SER A 140 8.76 10.92 -8.32
C SER A 140 7.52 10.06 -8.34
N ILE A 141 7.09 9.64 -7.16
CA ILE A 141 5.76 9.02 -6.98
C ILE A 141 4.65 9.98 -7.42
N ASP A 142 4.88 11.27 -7.36
CA ASP A 142 3.91 12.28 -7.77
C ASP A 142 3.61 12.25 -9.27
N ASN A 143 4.51 11.69 -10.06
CA ASN A 143 4.34 11.52 -11.50
C ASN A 143 3.57 10.25 -11.87
N VAL A 144 3.24 9.42 -10.90
CA VAL A 144 2.44 8.21 -11.10
C VAL A 144 0.96 8.56 -10.87
N ASN A 145 0.27 8.89 -11.95
CA ASN A 145 -1.08 9.45 -11.87
C ASN A 145 -2.18 8.54 -12.40
N SER A 146 -1.83 7.45 -13.05
CA SER A 146 -2.81 6.57 -13.64
C SER A 146 -2.43 5.11 -13.48
N ALA A 147 -3.46 4.28 -13.56
CA ALA A 147 -3.31 2.87 -13.78
C ALA A 147 -2.96 2.63 -15.25
N TYR A 148 -1.91 1.95 -15.50
CA TYR A 148 -1.53 1.57 -16.85
C TYR A 148 -2.04 0.18 -17.18
#